data_e977b5f5d54fe1ca1c8322f41e4a4fe6
#
_entry.id   e977b5f5d54fe1ca1c8322f41e4a4fe6
#
_cell.length_a   1.000
_cell.length_b   1.000
_cell.length_c   1.000
_cell.angle_alpha   90.00
_cell.angle_beta   90.00
_cell.angle_gamma   90.00
#
_symmetry.space_group_name_H-M   'P 1'
#
loop_
_entity.id
_entity.type
_entity.pdbx_description
1 polymer ?
#
loop_
_entity_poly.entity_id
_entity_poly.type
_entity_poly.pdbx_seq_one_letter_code
_entity_poly.pdbx_strand_id
1 'polypeptide(L)'
;MESGGGGSVGNPWVNFRGEKRGNKTHRSVTDPEARLYTKTTGVAYLQHSLHVLMENRHGIGVDIRVGKADGHAERRCALRMLDRVKAKLGLEPATLGADKGYDASDFLLALDERGIEPHIACRSRKAIDVPREKDEGGWARWFNQQGSGTEAFKISQRKRKLNEEVFGWLKQFGGLRRARLVGRWKLQQLADIAPSSLNLIRMRGLLRA
;
A
#
# COMPACT_ATOMS: atom_id res chain seq x y z
N MET A 1 -3.22 1.18 -53.81
CA MET A 1 -2.46 0.51 -52.74
C MET A 1 -2.90 1.12 -51.44
N GLU A 2 -3.89 0.52 -50.81
CA GLU A 2 -4.40 0.96 -49.48
C GLU A 2 -3.57 0.31 -48.39
N SER A 3 -2.95 1.13 -47.56
CA SER A 3 -2.23 0.70 -46.39
C SER A 3 -3.23 0.39 -45.26
N GLY A 4 -3.50 -0.89 -45.04
CA GLY A 4 -4.33 -1.35 -43.94
C GLY A 4 -3.67 -1.05 -42.59
N GLY A 5 -4.21 -0.08 -41.84
CA GLY A 5 -3.90 0.15 -40.46
C GLY A 5 -4.38 -1.01 -39.60
N GLY A 6 -3.44 -1.81 -39.07
CA GLY A 6 -3.71 -2.86 -38.11
C GLY A 6 -4.19 -2.26 -36.78
N GLY A 7 -5.49 -2.04 -36.63
CA GLY A 7 -6.11 -1.73 -35.37
C GLY A 7 -5.92 -2.91 -34.41
N SER A 8 -5.26 -2.70 -33.29
CA SER A 8 -5.21 -3.63 -32.17
C SER A 8 -6.64 -4.07 -31.85
N VAL A 9 -6.95 -5.34 -32.11
CA VAL A 9 -8.24 -5.93 -31.72
C VAL A 9 -8.24 -5.98 -30.20
N GLY A 10 -8.80 -4.94 -29.57
CA GLY A 10 -8.98 -4.89 -28.13
C GLY A 10 -9.80 -6.09 -27.67
N ASN A 11 -9.44 -6.68 -26.56
CA ASN A 11 -10.15 -7.82 -25.98
C ASN A 11 -11.67 -7.52 -25.92
N PRO A 12 -12.52 -8.25 -26.70
CA PRO A 12 -13.96 -7.97 -26.80
C PRO A 12 -14.69 -8.07 -25.45
N TRP A 13 -14.09 -8.72 -24.46
CA TRP A 13 -14.60 -8.79 -23.09
C TRP A 13 -14.43 -7.50 -22.28
N VAL A 14 -13.58 -6.56 -22.76
CA VAL A 14 -13.37 -5.25 -22.11
C VAL A 14 -14.48 -4.26 -22.47
N ASN A 15 -15.09 -4.44 -23.65
CA ASN A 15 -16.14 -3.56 -24.16
C ASN A 15 -17.36 -4.38 -24.62
N PHE A 16 -18.03 -5.03 -23.66
CA PHE A 16 -19.23 -5.81 -23.96
C PHE A 16 -20.42 -4.87 -24.20
N ARG A 17 -21.07 -4.96 -25.35
CA ARG A 17 -22.21 -4.12 -25.77
C ARG A 17 -21.91 -2.62 -25.84
N GLY A 18 -20.67 -2.23 -26.20
CA GLY A 18 -20.30 -0.81 -26.31
C GLY A 18 -20.02 -0.10 -24.98
N GLU A 19 -20.10 -0.79 -23.84
CA GLU A 19 -19.81 -0.19 -22.54
C GLU A 19 -18.42 -0.58 -22.05
N LYS A 20 -17.58 0.43 -21.75
CA LYS A 20 -16.29 0.20 -21.10
C LYS A 20 -16.50 -0.26 -19.66
N ARG A 21 -16.16 -1.52 -19.40
CA ARG A 21 -16.25 -2.09 -18.06
C ARG A 21 -15.26 -1.44 -17.09
N GLY A 22 -15.73 -1.02 -15.95
CA GLY A 22 -14.93 -0.41 -14.91
C GLY A 22 -15.62 -0.48 -13.54
N ASN A 23 -14.92 -0.09 -12.50
CA ASN A 23 -15.44 -0.11 -11.13
C ASN A 23 -16.64 0.80 -10.88
N LYS A 24 -16.91 1.76 -11.80
CA LYS A 24 -18.07 2.65 -11.73
C LYS A 24 -19.32 2.04 -12.37
N THR A 25 -19.11 1.20 -13.40
CA THR A 25 -20.19 0.65 -14.24
C THR A 25 -20.54 -0.80 -13.88
N HIS A 26 -19.55 -1.57 -13.38
CA HIS A 26 -19.71 -3.00 -13.12
C HIS A 26 -19.26 -3.37 -11.71
N ARG A 27 -19.98 -4.34 -11.12
CA ARG A 27 -19.69 -4.91 -9.81
C ARG A 27 -19.74 -6.43 -9.91
N SER A 28 -18.87 -7.13 -9.17
CA SER A 28 -18.96 -8.58 -9.06
C SER A 28 -20.27 -8.97 -8.37
N VAL A 29 -20.96 -9.94 -8.93
CA VAL A 29 -22.17 -10.52 -8.31
C VAL A 29 -21.79 -11.39 -7.11
N THR A 30 -20.72 -12.16 -7.23
CA THR A 30 -20.24 -13.08 -6.18
C THR A 30 -19.58 -12.34 -5.02
N ASP A 31 -18.73 -11.33 -5.34
CA ASP A 31 -18.03 -10.52 -4.34
C ASP A 31 -18.16 -9.02 -4.66
N PRO A 32 -19.24 -8.37 -4.20
CA PRO A 32 -19.53 -6.97 -4.49
C PRO A 32 -18.50 -5.98 -3.93
N GLU A 33 -17.61 -6.41 -3.03
CA GLU A 33 -16.54 -5.58 -2.47
C GLU A 33 -15.25 -5.63 -3.29
N ALA A 34 -15.04 -6.67 -4.11
CA ALA A 34 -13.91 -6.78 -5.01
C ALA A 34 -13.95 -5.68 -6.08
N ARG A 35 -12.78 -5.25 -6.53
CA ARG A 35 -12.61 -4.20 -7.54
C ARG A 35 -11.68 -4.66 -8.65
N LEU A 36 -11.98 -4.23 -9.88
CA LEU A 36 -11.08 -4.37 -11.00
C LEU A 36 -9.82 -3.53 -10.73
N TYR A 37 -8.70 -4.18 -10.70
CA TYR A 37 -7.42 -3.52 -10.49
C TYR A 37 -6.33 -4.15 -11.35
N THR A 38 -5.49 -3.30 -11.94
CA THR A 38 -4.33 -3.69 -12.74
C THR A 38 -3.10 -3.11 -12.09
N LYS A 39 -2.14 -3.94 -11.72
CA LYS A 39 -0.89 -3.48 -11.09
C LYS A 39 0.11 -2.96 -12.13
N THR A 40 0.07 -3.50 -13.34
CA THR A 40 0.92 -3.16 -14.49
C THR A 40 0.07 -3.20 -15.76
N THR A 41 0.57 -2.69 -16.87
CA THR A 41 -0.06 -2.85 -18.18
C THR A 41 -0.37 -4.33 -18.44
N GLY A 42 -1.62 -4.73 -18.36
CA GLY A 42 -2.02 -6.12 -18.46
C GLY A 42 -3.49 -6.35 -18.12
N VAL A 43 -3.81 -7.58 -17.80
CA VAL A 43 -5.18 -8.00 -17.50
C VAL A 43 -5.60 -7.48 -16.13
N ALA A 44 -6.77 -6.84 -16.07
CA ALA A 44 -7.40 -6.44 -14.82
C ALA A 44 -8.09 -7.64 -14.17
N TYR A 45 -7.88 -7.82 -12.87
CA TYR A 45 -8.54 -8.85 -12.08
C TYR A 45 -9.42 -8.20 -11.01
N LEU A 46 -10.53 -8.88 -10.68
CA LEU A 46 -11.30 -8.57 -9.49
C LEU A 46 -10.50 -9.02 -8.27
N GLN A 47 -10.13 -8.06 -7.42
CA GLN A 47 -9.31 -8.35 -6.25
C GLN A 47 -9.54 -7.36 -5.11
N HIS A 48 -9.00 -7.72 -3.97
CA HIS A 48 -8.83 -6.86 -2.81
C HIS A 48 -7.36 -6.42 -2.70
N SER A 49 -7.10 -5.29 -2.06
CA SER A 49 -5.75 -4.86 -1.70
C SER A 49 -5.40 -5.36 -0.29
N LEU A 50 -4.14 -5.71 -0.10
CA LEU A 50 -3.60 -6.09 1.19
C LEU A 50 -2.55 -5.06 1.60
N HIS A 51 -2.67 -4.55 2.82
CA HIS A 51 -1.77 -3.56 3.40
C HIS A 51 -1.19 -4.12 4.69
N VAL A 52 0.12 -3.97 4.87
CA VAL A 52 0.86 -4.43 6.05
C VAL A 52 1.61 -3.25 6.64
N LEU A 53 1.43 -3.01 7.93
CA LEU A 53 2.27 -2.14 8.73
C LEU A 53 3.26 -3.03 9.51
N MET A 54 4.54 -2.73 9.38
CA MET A 54 5.62 -3.52 9.96
C MET A 54 6.56 -2.59 10.72
N GLU A 55 6.97 -2.99 11.92
CA GLU A 55 8.09 -2.33 12.56
C GLU A 55 9.39 -2.70 11.82
N ASN A 56 10.31 -1.75 11.70
CA ASN A 56 11.46 -1.89 10.81
C ASN A 56 12.72 -2.44 11.49
N ARG A 57 12.71 -2.64 12.81
CA ARG A 57 13.87 -3.14 13.56
C ARG A 57 14.06 -4.63 13.36
N HIS A 58 13.00 -5.40 13.57
CA HIS A 58 12.99 -6.86 13.50
C HIS A 58 12.09 -7.42 12.39
N GLY A 59 11.35 -6.54 11.73
CA GLY A 59 10.43 -6.93 10.65
C GLY A 59 9.13 -7.58 11.14
N ILE A 60 8.71 -7.30 12.38
CA ILE A 60 7.46 -7.82 12.93
C ILE A 60 6.28 -7.04 12.32
N GLY A 61 5.30 -7.76 11.78
CA GLY A 61 4.05 -7.16 11.34
C GLY A 61 3.20 -6.74 12.53
N VAL A 62 2.91 -5.44 12.64
CA VAL A 62 2.14 -4.88 13.77
C VAL A 62 0.68 -4.67 13.44
N ASP A 63 0.35 -4.50 12.17
CA ASP A 63 -1.03 -4.45 11.69
C ASP A 63 -1.15 -4.91 10.23
N ILE A 64 -2.32 -5.45 9.88
CA ILE A 64 -2.64 -5.87 8.51
C ILE A 64 -4.09 -5.52 8.18
N ARG A 65 -4.32 -5.07 6.93
CA ARG A 65 -5.64 -4.68 6.46
C ARG A 65 -5.92 -5.14 5.05
N VAL A 66 -7.11 -5.73 4.87
CA VAL A 66 -7.70 -5.97 3.57
C VAL A 66 -8.54 -4.74 3.18
N GLY A 67 -8.14 -4.07 2.12
CA GLY A 67 -8.79 -2.88 1.57
C GLY A 67 -9.47 -3.13 0.22
N LYS A 68 -10.22 -2.14 -0.25
CA LYS A 68 -10.68 -2.11 -1.65
C LYS A 68 -9.50 -1.74 -2.55
N ALA A 69 -9.37 -2.40 -3.69
CA ALA A 69 -8.33 -2.08 -4.67
C ALA A 69 -8.75 -0.87 -5.53
N ASP A 70 -8.73 0.35 -4.98
CA ASP A 70 -9.20 1.59 -5.62
C ASP A 70 -8.09 2.62 -5.91
N GLY A 71 -6.82 2.25 -5.78
CA GLY A 71 -5.66 3.12 -6.05
C GLY A 71 -5.37 4.20 -5.00
N HIS A 72 -6.37 4.60 -4.21
CA HIS A 72 -6.22 5.54 -3.10
C HIS A 72 -6.32 4.85 -1.72
N ALA A 73 -6.68 3.57 -1.71
CA ALA A 73 -6.85 2.79 -0.48
C ALA A 73 -5.54 2.69 0.32
N GLU A 74 -4.40 2.65 -0.34
CA GLU A 74 -3.10 2.42 0.30
C GLU A 74 -2.81 3.47 1.37
N ARG A 75 -2.89 4.77 1.03
CA ARG A 75 -2.64 5.88 1.96
C ARG A 75 -3.66 5.92 3.09
N ARG A 76 -4.95 5.77 2.76
CA ARG A 76 -6.02 5.73 3.78
C ARG A 76 -5.89 4.54 4.73
N CYS A 77 -5.49 3.38 4.21
CA CYS A 77 -5.26 2.20 5.04
C CYS A 77 -4.05 2.38 5.94
N ALA A 78 -2.97 2.98 5.44
CA ALA A 78 -1.78 3.26 6.24
C ALA A 78 -2.10 4.15 7.45
N LEU A 79 -2.79 5.28 7.25
CA LEU A 79 -3.20 6.17 8.35
C LEU A 79 -4.09 5.45 9.37
N ARG A 80 -5.09 4.69 8.90
CA ARG A 80 -5.97 3.91 9.81
C ARG A 80 -5.21 2.83 10.59
N MET A 81 -4.20 2.22 9.99
CA MET A 81 -3.36 1.25 10.69
C MET A 81 -2.52 1.92 11.76
N LEU A 82 -1.93 3.09 11.48
CA LEU A 82 -1.20 3.89 12.46
C LEU A 82 -2.10 4.28 13.65
N ASP A 83 -3.28 4.84 13.37
CA ASP A 83 -4.25 5.21 14.41
C ASP A 83 -4.69 4.00 15.26
N ARG A 84 -4.90 2.84 14.61
CA ARG A 84 -5.29 1.61 15.31
C ARG A 84 -4.17 1.05 16.18
N VAL A 85 -2.94 1.07 15.70
CA VAL A 85 -1.77 0.59 16.44
C VAL A 85 -1.53 1.48 17.66
N LYS A 86 -1.66 2.80 17.52
CA LYS A 86 -1.63 3.74 18.63
C LYS A 86 -2.73 3.43 19.65
N ALA A 87 -3.98 3.29 19.21
CA ALA A 87 -5.12 3.07 20.10
C ALA A 87 -5.09 1.70 20.81
N LYS A 88 -4.61 0.64 20.15
CA LYS A 88 -4.65 -0.72 20.69
C LYS A 88 -3.39 -1.15 21.42
N LEU A 89 -2.25 -0.68 20.96
CA LEU A 89 -0.94 -1.14 21.43
C LEU A 89 -0.13 -0.03 22.11
N GLY A 90 -0.61 1.22 22.08
CA GLY A 90 0.13 2.38 22.58
C GLY A 90 1.43 2.66 21.81
N LEU A 91 1.56 2.14 20.59
CA LEU A 91 2.77 2.31 19.78
C LEU A 91 2.66 3.57 18.92
N GLU A 92 3.60 4.46 19.10
CA GLU A 92 3.73 5.71 18.33
C GLU A 92 5.05 5.67 17.55
N PRO A 93 5.04 5.40 16.24
CA PRO A 93 6.28 5.40 15.48
C PRO A 93 6.79 6.83 15.27
N ALA A 94 8.10 7.04 15.49
CA ALA A 94 8.73 8.33 15.22
C ALA A 94 8.84 8.59 13.70
N THR A 95 9.00 7.55 12.89
CA THR A 95 9.20 7.66 11.44
C THR A 95 8.37 6.64 10.68
N LEU A 96 7.96 6.97 9.44
CA LEU A 96 7.28 6.03 8.54
C LEU A 96 8.02 5.92 7.20
N GLY A 97 8.56 4.72 6.91
CA GLY A 97 9.15 4.39 5.61
C GLY A 97 8.10 3.87 4.62
N ALA A 98 7.95 4.54 3.47
CA ALA A 98 7.07 4.08 2.41
C ALA A 98 7.66 4.34 1.01
N ASP A 99 7.04 3.77 -0.02
CA ASP A 99 7.46 3.98 -1.40
C ASP A 99 6.94 5.32 -1.97
N LYS A 100 7.38 5.64 -3.20
CA LYS A 100 6.97 6.87 -3.89
C LYS A 100 5.45 7.00 -4.16
N GLY A 101 4.68 5.93 -4.00
CA GLY A 101 3.23 5.96 -4.11
C GLY A 101 2.57 6.77 -2.98
N TYR A 102 3.28 6.88 -1.87
CA TYR A 102 2.85 7.62 -0.68
C TYR A 102 3.31 9.09 -0.68
N ASP A 103 4.13 9.52 -1.64
CA ASP A 103 4.55 10.92 -1.79
C ASP A 103 3.40 11.78 -2.34
N ALA A 104 2.49 12.14 -1.44
CA ALA A 104 1.31 12.97 -1.71
C ALA A 104 1.07 13.90 -0.53
N SER A 105 0.76 15.17 -0.82
CA SER A 105 0.67 16.24 0.18
C SER A 105 -0.32 15.92 1.30
N ASP A 106 -1.49 15.39 0.96
CA ASP A 106 -2.52 14.98 1.91
C ASP A 106 -2.03 13.93 2.91
N PHE A 107 -1.22 12.99 2.44
CA PHE A 107 -0.66 11.94 3.28
C PHE A 107 0.50 12.46 4.15
N LEU A 108 1.37 13.30 3.59
CA LEU A 108 2.49 13.88 4.32
C LEU A 108 2.01 14.80 5.45
N LEU A 109 1.00 15.65 5.19
CA LEU A 109 0.38 16.49 6.20
C LEU A 109 -0.28 15.64 7.30
N ALA A 110 -0.99 14.58 6.93
CA ALA A 110 -1.60 13.68 7.90
C ALA A 110 -0.58 12.92 8.76
N LEU A 111 0.65 12.70 8.28
CA LEU A 111 1.75 12.19 9.11
C LEU A 111 2.27 13.26 10.07
N ASP A 112 2.46 14.48 9.59
CA ASP A 112 2.89 15.63 10.39
C ASP A 112 1.92 15.90 11.57
N GLU A 113 0.61 15.87 11.31
CA GLU A 113 -0.43 15.97 12.36
C GLU A 113 -0.33 14.89 13.44
N ARG A 114 0.28 13.75 13.12
CA ARG A 114 0.53 12.62 14.05
C ARG A 114 1.91 12.66 14.69
N GLY A 115 2.73 13.66 14.38
CA GLY A 115 4.11 13.76 14.83
C GLY A 115 5.02 12.68 14.24
N ILE A 116 4.70 12.15 13.05
CA ILE A 116 5.44 11.08 12.39
C ILE A 116 6.27 11.66 11.25
N GLU A 117 7.60 11.54 11.33
CA GLU A 117 8.50 11.99 10.29
C GLU A 117 8.38 11.09 9.05
N PRO A 118 8.14 11.66 7.85
CA PRO A 118 8.03 10.88 6.62
C PRO A 118 9.42 10.48 6.10
N HIS A 119 9.68 9.19 5.94
CA HIS A 119 10.78 8.63 5.19
C HIS A 119 10.27 8.05 3.85
N ILE A 120 9.67 8.89 3.03
CA ILE A 120 8.96 8.48 1.81
C ILE A 120 9.80 8.81 0.57
N ALA A 121 9.97 7.82 -0.32
CA ALA A 121 10.69 8.04 -1.57
C ALA A 121 9.98 9.09 -2.44
N CYS A 122 10.68 10.18 -2.79
CA CYS A 122 10.10 11.31 -3.51
C CYS A 122 9.80 10.98 -4.97
N ARG A 123 8.68 11.49 -5.49
CA ARG A 123 8.30 11.41 -6.91
C ARG A 123 9.02 12.44 -7.75
N SER A 124 9.25 13.65 -7.23
CA SER A 124 9.87 14.77 -7.91
C SER A 124 11.27 15.02 -7.33
N ARG A 125 12.22 15.39 -8.21
CA ARG A 125 13.59 15.75 -7.79
C ARG A 125 13.70 17.18 -7.25
N LYS A 126 12.69 18.03 -7.43
CA LYS A 126 12.70 19.43 -7.01
C LYS A 126 11.37 19.81 -6.35
N ALA A 127 11.31 19.67 -5.03
CA ALA A 127 10.32 20.39 -4.26
C ALA A 127 10.85 21.82 -4.04
N ILE A 128 9.99 22.81 -4.18
CA ILE A 128 10.30 24.22 -3.97
C ILE A 128 10.14 24.51 -2.48
N ASP A 129 11.11 25.20 -1.90
CA ASP A 129 10.98 25.72 -0.54
C ASP A 129 9.87 26.78 -0.52
N VAL A 130 8.77 26.44 0.12
CA VAL A 130 7.59 27.30 0.25
C VAL A 130 7.21 27.39 1.72
N PRO A 131 6.99 28.60 2.27
CA PRO A 131 6.50 28.73 3.63
C PRO A 131 5.18 27.98 3.83
N ARG A 132 5.06 27.28 4.97
CA ARG A 132 3.90 26.45 5.30
C ARG A 132 2.58 27.22 5.21
N GLU A 133 2.59 28.48 5.64
CA GLU A 133 1.41 29.37 5.66
C GLU A 133 0.91 29.72 4.25
N LYS A 134 1.77 29.60 3.23
CA LYS A 134 1.40 29.87 1.83
C LYS A 134 0.94 28.63 1.09
N ASP A 135 1.58 27.49 1.31
CA ASP A 135 1.25 26.20 0.69
C ASP A 135 1.69 25.05 1.60
N GLU A 136 0.80 24.58 2.45
CA GLU A 136 1.06 23.46 3.35
C GLU A 136 1.46 22.20 2.59
N GLY A 137 0.82 21.92 1.45
CA GLY A 137 1.10 20.74 0.64
C GLY A 137 2.45 20.77 -0.04
N GLY A 138 2.86 21.96 -0.51
CA GLY A 138 4.19 22.20 -1.07
C GLY A 138 5.25 22.07 0.00
N TRP A 139 5.04 22.69 1.16
CA TRP A 139 5.91 22.59 2.33
C TRP A 139 6.11 21.13 2.77
N ALA A 140 5.04 20.35 2.90
CA ALA A 140 5.13 18.96 3.34
C ALA A 140 5.98 18.11 2.38
N ARG A 141 5.87 18.33 1.06
CA ARG A 141 6.71 17.64 0.07
C ARG A 141 8.17 18.10 0.13
N TRP A 142 8.39 19.40 0.30
CA TRP A 142 9.73 19.94 0.50
C TRP A 142 10.39 19.35 1.76
N PHE A 143 9.66 19.33 2.89
CA PHE A 143 10.12 18.76 4.14
C PHE A 143 10.52 17.29 3.99
N ASN A 144 9.67 16.45 3.39
CA ASN A 144 9.99 15.05 3.10
C ASN A 144 11.26 14.94 2.22
N GLN A 145 11.44 15.84 1.26
CA GLN A 145 12.61 15.84 0.38
C GLN A 145 13.90 16.21 1.13
N GLN A 146 13.85 17.16 2.07
CA GLN A 146 15.00 17.51 2.89
C GLN A 146 15.50 16.30 3.72
N GLY A 147 14.57 15.53 4.28
CA GLY A 147 14.89 14.30 5.01
C GLY A 147 15.54 13.21 4.16
N SER A 148 15.31 13.20 2.84
CA SER A 148 15.70 12.10 1.94
C SER A 148 17.21 11.84 1.82
N GLY A 149 18.06 12.81 2.17
CA GLY A 149 19.51 12.69 2.18
C GLY A 149 20.08 12.09 3.46
N THR A 150 19.31 12.01 4.53
CA THR A 150 19.77 11.60 5.86
C THR A 150 20.09 10.10 5.94
N GLU A 151 21.00 9.71 6.84
CA GLU A 151 21.30 8.30 7.07
C GLU A 151 20.08 7.54 7.65
N ALA A 152 19.29 8.19 8.50
CA ALA A 152 18.05 7.65 9.03
C ALA A 152 17.06 7.29 7.91
N PHE A 153 16.89 8.16 6.93
CA PHE A 153 16.09 7.89 5.74
C PHE A 153 16.62 6.68 4.96
N LYS A 154 17.92 6.62 4.70
CA LYS A 154 18.54 5.50 3.95
C LYS A 154 18.34 4.16 4.68
N ILE A 155 18.50 4.14 6.00
CA ILE A 155 18.24 2.96 6.82
C ILE A 155 16.75 2.56 6.69
N SER A 156 15.85 3.51 6.84
CA SER A 156 14.41 3.28 6.73
C SER A 156 14.02 2.71 5.36
N GLN A 157 14.56 3.25 4.27
CA GLN A 157 14.31 2.74 2.92
C GLN A 157 14.90 1.34 2.67
N ARG A 158 16.05 1.01 3.27
CA ARG A 158 16.59 -0.37 3.24
C ARG A 158 15.68 -1.34 3.99
N LYS A 159 15.29 -0.98 5.21
CA LYS A 159 14.44 -1.81 6.06
C LYS A 159 13.03 -1.99 5.49
N ARG A 160 12.50 -1.01 4.76
CA ARG A 160 11.22 -1.12 4.06
C ARG A 160 11.13 -2.36 3.15
N LYS A 161 12.25 -2.78 2.56
CA LYS A 161 12.29 -3.97 1.69
C LYS A 161 11.90 -5.27 2.42
N LEU A 162 12.07 -5.33 3.75
CA LEU A 162 11.60 -6.47 4.55
C LEU A 162 10.07 -6.68 4.41
N ASN A 163 9.32 -5.64 4.06
CA ASN A 163 7.89 -5.77 3.79
C ASN A 163 7.61 -6.61 2.53
N GLU A 164 8.51 -6.60 1.56
CA GLU A 164 8.41 -7.44 0.35
C GLU A 164 8.51 -8.93 0.70
N GLU A 165 9.35 -9.30 1.67
CA GLU A 165 9.44 -10.67 2.20
C GLU A 165 8.12 -11.10 2.85
N VAL A 166 7.51 -10.22 3.65
CA VAL A 166 6.19 -10.48 4.26
C VAL A 166 5.16 -10.76 3.19
N PHE A 167 5.07 -9.91 2.16
CA PHE A 167 4.14 -10.12 1.05
C PHE A 167 4.45 -11.38 0.24
N GLY A 168 5.72 -11.70 0.04
CA GLY A 168 6.17 -12.95 -0.59
C GLY A 168 5.67 -14.15 0.19
N TRP A 169 5.92 -14.17 1.50
CA TRP A 169 5.50 -15.24 2.39
C TRP A 169 3.98 -15.40 2.46
N LEU A 170 3.24 -14.29 2.62
CA LEU A 170 1.78 -14.29 2.66
C LEU A 170 1.15 -14.85 1.38
N LYS A 171 1.75 -14.57 0.23
CA LYS A 171 1.28 -15.09 -1.06
C LYS A 171 1.61 -16.56 -1.25
N GLN A 172 2.78 -17.01 -0.80
CA GLN A 172 3.28 -18.36 -1.05
C GLN A 172 2.78 -19.36 -0.01
N PHE A 173 2.83 -18.99 1.26
CA PHE A 173 2.50 -19.88 2.39
C PHE A 173 1.21 -19.46 3.11
N GLY A 174 0.90 -18.16 3.16
CA GLY A 174 -0.28 -17.62 3.85
C GLY A 174 -1.60 -17.78 3.10
N GLY A 175 -1.62 -18.39 1.92
CA GLY A 175 -2.85 -18.65 1.14
C GLY A 175 -3.49 -17.40 0.53
N LEU A 176 -2.84 -16.21 0.62
CA LEU A 176 -3.45 -14.92 0.20
C LEU A 176 -3.27 -14.60 -1.29
N ARG A 177 -2.52 -15.43 -2.05
CA ARG A 177 -2.35 -15.22 -3.49
C ARG A 177 -3.64 -15.45 -4.28
N ARG A 178 -4.38 -16.48 -3.90
CA ARG A 178 -5.68 -16.88 -4.51
C ARG A 178 -6.58 -17.41 -3.41
N ALA A 179 -6.92 -16.57 -2.46
CA ALA A 179 -7.84 -16.94 -1.40
C ALA A 179 -9.21 -17.27 -1.98
N ARG A 180 -9.74 -18.46 -1.65
CA ARG A 180 -11.06 -18.93 -2.07
C ARG A 180 -12.18 -18.45 -1.12
N LEU A 181 -12.01 -17.21 -0.61
CA LEU A 181 -12.94 -16.60 0.33
C LEU A 181 -13.65 -15.43 -0.37
N VAL A 182 -14.93 -15.32 -0.16
CA VAL A 182 -15.78 -14.25 -0.67
C VAL A 182 -16.04 -13.26 0.44
N GLY A 183 -15.83 -11.98 0.11
CA GLY A 183 -16.05 -10.87 1.04
C GLY A 183 -14.84 -10.52 1.87
N ARG A 184 -14.65 -9.21 2.04
CA ARG A 184 -13.51 -8.62 2.72
C ARG A 184 -13.37 -9.06 4.16
N TRP A 185 -14.48 -9.32 4.85
CA TRP A 185 -14.47 -9.77 6.24
C TRP A 185 -13.73 -11.12 6.43
N LYS A 186 -14.08 -12.12 5.60
CA LYS A 186 -13.44 -13.44 5.66
C LYS A 186 -11.96 -13.37 5.25
N LEU A 187 -11.65 -12.54 4.24
CA LEU A 187 -10.27 -12.28 3.82
C LEU A 187 -9.47 -11.60 4.92
N GLN A 188 -10.09 -10.69 5.69
CA GLN A 188 -9.45 -10.04 6.83
C GLN A 188 -9.08 -11.06 7.91
N GLN A 189 -9.95 -12.01 8.24
CA GLN A 189 -9.64 -13.04 9.22
C GLN A 189 -8.44 -13.90 8.80
N LEU A 190 -8.39 -14.32 7.54
CA LEU A 190 -7.22 -15.02 7.01
C LEU A 190 -5.96 -14.14 7.07
N ALA A 191 -6.10 -12.86 6.74
CA ALA A 191 -5.01 -11.89 6.80
C ALA A 191 -4.55 -11.61 8.24
N ASP A 192 -5.40 -11.73 9.24
CA ASP A 192 -5.02 -11.58 10.66
C ASP A 192 -4.24 -12.81 11.16
N ILE A 193 -4.56 -14.01 10.70
CA ILE A 193 -3.91 -15.26 11.12
C ILE A 193 -2.57 -15.48 10.42
N ALA A 194 -2.49 -15.31 9.10
CA ALA A 194 -1.32 -15.66 8.33
C ALA A 194 -0.03 -14.91 8.74
N PRO A 195 -0.04 -13.57 8.96
CA PRO A 195 1.16 -12.86 9.44
C PRO A 195 1.54 -13.22 10.87
N SER A 196 0.58 -13.62 11.70
CA SER A 196 0.87 -14.06 13.07
C SER A 196 1.82 -15.27 13.08
N SER A 197 1.65 -16.20 12.15
CA SER A 197 2.56 -17.33 11.98
C SER A 197 3.98 -16.86 11.60
N LEU A 198 4.10 -15.88 10.69
CA LEU A 198 5.40 -15.31 10.33
C LEU A 198 6.05 -14.58 11.51
N ASN A 199 5.25 -13.82 12.27
CA ASN A 199 5.73 -13.15 13.48
C ASN A 199 6.27 -14.15 14.51
N LEU A 200 5.60 -15.28 14.74
CA LEU A 200 6.07 -16.34 15.64
C LEU A 200 7.42 -16.92 15.19
N ILE A 201 7.60 -17.15 13.88
CA ILE A 201 8.88 -17.61 13.34
C ILE A 201 9.99 -16.59 13.61
N ARG A 202 9.73 -15.30 13.38
CA ARG A 202 10.69 -14.21 13.61
C ARG A 202 11.00 -14.03 15.10
N MET A 203 9.99 -14.04 15.94
CA MET A 203 10.15 -13.95 17.42
C MET A 203 11.01 -15.12 17.95
N ARG A 204 10.78 -16.33 17.45
CA ARG A 204 11.63 -17.49 17.82
C ARG A 204 13.10 -17.27 17.45
N GLY A 205 13.38 -16.63 16.31
CA GLY A 205 14.73 -16.25 15.92
C GLY A 205 15.35 -15.23 16.88
N LEU A 206 14.59 -14.22 17.28
CA LEU A 206 15.04 -13.18 18.22
C LEU A 206 15.31 -13.71 19.63
N LEU A 207 14.57 -14.72 20.09
CA LEU A 207 14.79 -15.35 21.40
C LEU A 207 16.04 -16.23 21.46
N ARG A 208 16.66 -16.53 20.31
CA ARG A 208 17.85 -17.37 20.19
C ARG A 208 19.12 -16.57 19.90
N ALA A 209 18.99 -15.26 19.62
CA ALA A 209 20.08 -14.34 19.34
C ALA A 209 20.53 -13.63 20.59
#